data_abad23afd04ea9a11dfaafc6a1ada462
#
_entry.id   abad23afd04ea9a11dfaafc6a1ada462
#
_cell.length_a   1.000
_cell.length_b   1.000
_cell.length_c   1.000
_cell.angle_alpha   90.00
_cell.angle_beta   90.00
_cell.angle_gamma   90.00
#
_symmetry.space_group_name_H-M   'P 1'
#
loop_
_entity.id
_entity.type
_entity.pdbx_description
1 polymer ?
#
loop_
_entity_poly.entity_id
_entity_poly.type
_entity_poly.pdbx_seq_one_letter_code
_entity_poly.pdbx_strand_id
1 'polypeptide(L)'
;MTVQPQIAPSPSLAPSLSEAPSLSVAPSLAEVDAVVDGLLAEVGGLSGAQASQRLAQVSRSAAKLSAYRVALVAKVQSSQVWREKDPNATPVSFLREELVVDHHEAKADLRAAESCERFPELAQACRDGRVARDKMDLILRVGLRNRQRERALPRFMNIFIDLAASAPTSQLRKALELWADQIDPVTTARDEDDAHYRRELHVVQLADGVKLDGFFGKTQGMQVMAALNGALAKQWRDQQRGSGVGQGEGDGGAGDGA
;
A
#
# COMPACT_ATOMS: atom_id res chain seq x y z
N MET A 1 -28.97 -85.10 4.70
CA MET A 1 -27.74 -84.66 4.00
C MET A 1 -27.81 -83.14 3.79
N THR A 2 -27.23 -82.37 4.66
CA THR A 2 -27.32 -80.94 4.66
C THR A 2 -25.93 -80.42 4.21
N VAL A 3 -25.85 -79.80 3.04
CA VAL A 3 -24.64 -79.23 2.49
C VAL A 3 -24.53 -77.82 3.02
N GLN A 4 -23.47 -77.57 3.81
CA GLN A 4 -23.07 -76.20 4.22
C GLN A 4 -22.24 -75.55 3.13
N PRO A 5 -22.53 -74.30 2.77
CA PRO A 5 -21.62 -73.56 1.87
C PRO A 5 -20.43 -73.01 2.65
N GLN A 6 -19.22 -73.28 2.15
CA GLN A 6 -17.94 -72.80 2.61
C GLN A 6 -17.74 -71.34 2.16
N ILE A 7 -17.67 -70.43 3.14
CA ILE A 7 -17.38 -69.02 2.91
C ILE A 7 -15.86 -68.87 2.83
N ALA A 8 -15.35 -68.43 1.66
CA ALA A 8 -13.96 -68.08 1.48
C ALA A 8 -13.61 -66.77 2.21
N PRO A 9 -12.41 -66.62 2.80
CA PRO A 9 -12.00 -65.39 3.45
C PRO A 9 -11.64 -64.32 2.40
N SER A 10 -12.23 -63.14 2.50
CA SER A 10 -11.91 -61.95 1.73
C SER A 10 -10.46 -61.47 2.01
N PRO A 11 -9.69 -61.04 1.00
CA PRO A 11 -8.38 -60.45 1.22
C PRO A 11 -8.56 -59.09 1.89
N SER A 12 -7.97 -58.95 3.07
CA SER A 12 -7.78 -57.69 3.79
C SER A 12 -6.86 -56.77 3.00
N LEU A 13 -7.43 -55.81 2.26
CA LEU A 13 -6.75 -54.64 1.73
C LEU A 13 -6.64 -53.61 2.88
N ALA A 14 -5.56 -53.71 3.66
CA ALA A 14 -5.12 -52.59 4.47
C ALA A 14 -4.56 -51.54 3.52
N PRO A 15 -5.11 -50.30 3.52
CA PRO A 15 -4.44 -49.21 2.82
C PRO A 15 -3.15 -48.93 3.59
N SER A 16 -2.02 -49.08 2.93
CA SER A 16 -0.73 -48.59 3.34
C SER A 16 -0.92 -47.08 3.63
N LEU A 17 -0.70 -46.69 4.86
CA LEU A 17 -0.53 -45.29 5.29
C LEU A 17 0.72 -44.79 4.56
N SER A 18 0.54 -44.38 3.29
CA SER A 18 1.51 -43.69 2.51
C SER A 18 1.79 -42.34 3.16
N GLU A 19 3.02 -42.17 3.55
CA GLU A 19 3.80 -40.96 3.70
C GLU A 19 2.97 -39.68 3.95
N ALA A 20 2.91 -39.29 5.23
CA ALA A 20 2.65 -37.91 5.58
C ALA A 20 3.60 -37.02 4.78
N PRO A 21 3.11 -35.97 4.11
CA PRO A 21 3.98 -35.04 3.40
C PRO A 21 5.01 -34.54 4.42
N SER A 22 6.29 -34.76 4.12
CA SER A 22 7.40 -34.22 4.87
C SER A 22 7.11 -32.72 5.07
N LEU A 23 7.00 -32.29 6.31
CA LEU A 23 6.88 -30.90 6.71
C LEU A 23 8.02 -30.17 5.99
N SER A 24 7.68 -29.44 4.92
CA SER A 24 8.59 -28.56 4.22
C SER A 24 9.14 -27.60 5.27
N VAL A 25 10.41 -27.72 5.61
CA VAL A 25 11.08 -26.78 6.49
C VAL A 25 10.93 -25.42 5.85
N ALA A 26 10.32 -24.46 6.57
CA ALA A 26 10.16 -23.11 6.06
C ALA A 26 11.54 -22.57 5.67
N PRO A 27 11.68 -21.90 4.50
CA PRO A 27 12.97 -21.35 4.08
C PRO A 27 13.52 -20.42 5.14
N SER A 28 14.81 -20.51 5.40
CA SER A 28 15.48 -19.59 6.31
C SER A 28 15.51 -18.19 5.71
N LEU A 29 15.59 -17.15 6.53
CA LEU A 29 15.75 -15.78 6.03
C LEU A 29 17.02 -15.61 5.18
N ALA A 30 18.08 -16.37 5.49
CA ALA A 30 19.31 -16.38 4.68
C ALA A 30 19.08 -16.91 3.25
N GLU A 31 18.19 -17.90 3.08
CA GLU A 31 17.81 -18.36 1.73
C GLU A 31 16.98 -17.30 0.98
N VAL A 32 16.13 -16.55 1.68
CA VAL A 32 15.40 -15.43 1.09
C VAL A 32 16.36 -14.33 0.63
N ASP A 33 17.35 -13.98 1.45
CA ASP A 33 18.37 -12.98 1.11
C ASP A 33 19.19 -13.44 -0.11
N ALA A 34 19.62 -14.69 -0.17
CA ALA A 34 20.35 -15.24 -1.32
C ALA A 34 19.51 -15.19 -2.62
N VAL A 35 18.19 -15.44 -2.55
CA VAL A 35 17.29 -15.30 -3.69
C VAL A 35 17.19 -13.84 -4.14
N VAL A 36 17.09 -12.89 -3.19
CA VAL A 36 17.03 -11.46 -3.50
C VAL A 36 18.34 -10.99 -4.16
N ASP A 37 19.50 -11.42 -3.66
CA ASP A 37 20.80 -11.10 -4.23
C ASP A 37 20.93 -11.65 -5.66
N GLY A 38 20.46 -12.88 -5.90
CA GLY A 38 20.41 -13.46 -7.24
C GLY A 38 19.52 -12.66 -8.20
N LEU A 39 18.35 -12.24 -7.74
CA LEU A 39 17.44 -11.40 -8.54
C LEU A 39 18.05 -10.03 -8.87
N LEU A 40 18.76 -9.41 -7.92
CA LEU A 40 19.46 -8.15 -8.15
C LEU A 40 20.57 -8.29 -9.20
N ALA A 41 21.33 -9.38 -9.17
CA ALA A 41 22.38 -9.66 -10.14
C ALA A 41 21.84 -9.84 -11.59
N GLU A 42 20.63 -10.37 -11.75
CA GLU A 42 19.99 -10.58 -13.05
C GLU A 42 19.46 -9.29 -13.72
N VAL A 43 19.24 -8.21 -12.97
CA VAL A 43 18.54 -6.99 -13.47
C VAL A 43 19.18 -6.43 -14.73
N GLY A 44 20.52 -6.40 -14.80
CA GLY A 44 21.25 -5.86 -15.95
C GLY A 44 21.04 -6.62 -17.28
N GLY A 45 20.62 -7.90 -17.20
CA GLY A 45 20.35 -8.76 -18.37
C GLY A 45 18.88 -8.77 -18.82
N LEU A 46 17.96 -8.11 -18.08
CA LEU A 46 16.54 -8.14 -18.42
C LEU A 46 16.19 -7.17 -19.55
N SER A 47 15.34 -7.62 -20.48
CA SER A 47 14.63 -6.70 -21.38
C SER A 47 13.57 -5.89 -20.64
N GLY A 48 13.17 -4.73 -21.20
CA GLY A 48 12.12 -3.87 -20.58
C GLY A 48 10.80 -4.62 -20.36
N ALA A 49 10.41 -5.52 -21.24
CA ALA A 49 9.21 -6.35 -21.10
C ALA A 49 9.32 -7.33 -19.91
N GLN A 50 10.47 -8.00 -19.78
CA GLN A 50 10.74 -8.91 -18.64
C GLN A 50 10.79 -8.13 -17.32
N ALA A 51 11.44 -6.97 -17.29
CA ALA A 51 11.49 -6.11 -16.12
C ALA A 51 10.08 -5.66 -15.68
N SER A 52 9.23 -5.26 -16.64
CA SER A 52 7.83 -4.88 -16.36
C SER A 52 7.02 -6.03 -15.74
N GLN A 53 7.15 -7.24 -16.28
CA GLN A 53 6.49 -8.43 -15.74
C GLN A 53 6.98 -8.75 -14.32
N ARG A 54 8.29 -8.65 -14.07
CA ARG A 54 8.89 -8.91 -12.76
C ARG A 54 8.49 -7.87 -11.71
N LEU A 55 8.29 -6.60 -12.09
CA LEU A 55 7.82 -5.55 -11.17
C LEU A 55 6.51 -5.94 -10.48
N ALA A 56 5.54 -6.48 -11.21
CA ALA A 56 4.27 -6.92 -10.63
C ALA A 56 4.43 -8.12 -9.68
N GLN A 57 5.38 -9.02 -9.97
CA GLN A 57 5.68 -10.17 -9.11
C GLN A 57 6.38 -9.72 -7.83
N VAL A 58 7.41 -8.87 -7.94
CA VAL A 58 8.15 -8.31 -6.80
C VAL A 58 7.22 -7.52 -5.89
N SER A 59 6.32 -6.70 -6.44
CA SER A 59 5.33 -5.95 -5.64
C SER A 59 4.43 -6.87 -4.81
N ARG A 60 3.99 -8.01 -5.37
CA ARG A 60 3.22 -9.00 -4.62
C ARG A 60 4.05 -9.70 -3.54
N SER A 61 5.29 -10.05 -3.84
CA SER A 61 6.19 -10.68 -2.86
C SER A 61 6.53 -9.72 -1.72
N ALA A 62 6.77 -8.45 -2.01
CA ALA A 62 6.99 -7.41 -1.00
C ALA A 62 5.77 -7.24 -0.09
N ALA A 63 4.55 -7.28 -0.65
CA ALA A 63 3.32 -7.25 0.15
C ALA A 63 3.21 -8.45 1.09
N LYS A 64 3.57 -9.66 0.64
CA LYS A 64 3.61 -10.87 1.49
C LYS A 64 4.65 -10.78 2.59
N LEU A 65 5.85 -10.29 2.29
CA LEU A 65 6.89 -10.06 3.30
C LEU A 65 6.47 -9.04 4.34
N SER A 66 5.79 -7.98 3.90
CA SER A 66 5.21 -6.99 4.82
C SER A 66 4.12 -7.59 5.70
N ALA A 67 3.26 -8.47 5.17
CA ALA A 67 2.27 -9.20 5.96
C ALA A 67 2.93 -10.16 6.97
N TYR A 68 4.03 -10.82 6.59
CA TYR A 68 4.84 -11.64 7.49
C TYR A 68 5.44 -10.81 8.63
N ARG A 69 6.01 -9.62 8.33
CA ARG A 69 6.49 -8.67 9.37
C ARG A 69 5.38 -8.34 10.37
N VAL A 70 4.17 -8.03 9.90
CA VAL A 70 3.01 -7.76 10.78
C VAL A 70 2.66 -8.96 11.65
N ALA A 71 2.71 -10.18 11.10
CA ALA A 71 2.47 -11.40 11.86
C ALA A 71 3.54 -11.64 12.95
N LEU A 72 4.80 -11.32 12.67
CA LEU A 72 5.87 -11.37 13.67
C LEU A 72 5.64 -10.35 14.78
N VAL A 73 5.22 -9.13 14.45
CA VAL A 73 4.87 -8.09 15.45
C VAL A 73 3.72 -8.57 16.34
N ALA A 74 2.67 -9.17 15.76
CA ALA A 74 1.58 -9.78 16.54
C ALA A 74 2.08 -10.87 17.49
N LYS A 75 3.02 -11.72 17.03
CA LYS A 75 3.64 -12.75 17.86
C LYS A 75 4.48 -12.18 18.99
N VAL A 76 5.30 -11.16 18.71
CA VAL A 76 6.05 -10.41 19.72
C VAL A 76 5.09 -9.83 20.76
N GLN A 77 4.01 -9.17 20.30
CA GLN A 77 3.01 -8.56 21.19
C GLN A 77 2.34 -9.60 22.11
N SER A 78 1.89 -10.72 21.55
CA SER A 78 1.21 -11.78 22.32
C SER A 78 2.15 -12.52 23.31
N SER A 79 3.41 -12.72 22.94
CA SER A 79 4.41 -13.40 23.80
C SER A 79 4.94 -12.52 24.92
N GLN A 80 4.80 -11.19 24.83
CA GLN A 80 5.33 -10.22 25.79
C GLN A 80 6.86 -10.31 25.98
N VAL A 81 7.60 -10.76 24.97
CA VAL A 81 9.06 -10.97 25.03
C VAL A 81 9.86 -9.73 25.42
N TRP A 82 9.33 -8.52 25.19
CA TRP A 82 9.97 -7.26 25.62
C TRP A 82 10.14 -7.18 27.15
N ARG A 83 9.26 -7.82 27.94
CA ARG A 83 9.34 -7.83 29.40
C ARG A 83 10.46 -8.69 29.94
N GLU A 84 10.95 -9.63 29.15
CA GLU A 84 12.11 -10.46 29.51
C GLU A 84 13.40 -9.64 29.48
N LYS A 85 13.50 -8.66 28.55
CA LYS A 85 14.65 -7.76 28.46
C LYS A 85 14.58 -6.62 29.48
N ASP A 86 13.44 -5.96 29.60
CA ASP A 86 13.19 -4.87 30.55
C ASP A 86 11.72 -4.94 31.02
N PRO A 87 11.47 -5.19 32.31
CA PRO A 87 10.12 -5.22 32.88
C PRO A 87 9.32 -3.94 32.67
N ASN A 88 9.98 -2.78 32.46
CA ASN A 88 9.35 -1.48 32.23
C ASN A 88 9.20 -1.16 30.73
N ALA A 89 9.74 -1.98 29.84
CA ALA A 89 9.63 -1.76 28.41
C ALA A 89 8.15 -1.81 27.94
N THR A 90 7.88 -1.09 26.89
CA THR A 90 6.60 -1.15 26.17
C THR A 90 6.82 -1.85 24.82
N PRO A 91 5.78 -2.46 24.22
CA PRO A 91 5.90 -3.01 22.86
C PRO A 91 6.46 -2.01 21.86
N VAL A 92 6.08 -0.73 22.01
CA VAL A 92 6.58 0.34 21.12
C VAL A 92 8.07 0.59 21.31
N SER A 93 8.56 0.71 22.57
CA SER A 93 9.99 0.93 22.84
C SER A 93 10.83 -0.25 22.34
N PHE A 94 10.37 -1.47 22.58
CA PHE A 94 11.03 -2.68 22.10
C PHE A 94 11.15 -2.71 20.57
N LEU A 95 10.05 -2.48 19.83
CA LEU A 95 10.10 -2.48 18.37
C LEU A 95 10.98 -1.37 17.80
N ARG A 96 11.02 -0.20 18.44
CA ARG A 96 11.92 0.88 18.03
C ARG A 96 13.38 0.48 18.11
N GLU A 97 13.77 -0.19 19.17
CA GLU A 97 15.15 -0.63 19.41
C GLU A 97 15.54 -1.79 18.49
N GLU A 98 14.68 -2.80 18.36
CA GLU A 98 14.96 -3.99 17.53
C GLU A 98 14.96 -3.70 16.03
N LEU A 99 14.09 -2.83 15.57
CA LEU A 99 13.95 -2.52 14.14
C LEU A 99 14.65 -1.22 13.73
N VAL A 100 15.18 -0.44 14.68
CA VAL A 100 15.80 0.88 14.47
C VAL A 100 14.84 1.81 13.70
N VAL A 101 13.58 1.88 14.15
CA VAL A 101 12.51 2.67 13.52
C VAL A 101 11.99 3.77 14.43
N ASP A 102 11.30 4.75 13.86
CA ASP A 102 10.67 5.82 14.61
C ASP A 102 9.48 5.34 15.44
N HIS A 103 9.16 6.11 16.49
CA HIS A 103 7.99 5.85 17.34
C HIS A 103 6.68 5.71 16.55
N HIS A 104 6.52 6.54 15.52
CA HIS A 104 5.33 6.51 14.68
C HIS A 104 5.23 5.20 13.87
N GLU A 105 6.33 4.72 13.33
CA GLU A 105 6.40 3.48 12.56
C GLU A 105 6.14 2.25 13.44
N ALA A 106 6.82 2.16 14.60
CA ALA A 106 6.58 1.10 15.58
C ALA A 106 5.11 1.03 16.02
N LYS A 107 4.50 2.20 16.27
CA LYS A 107 3.08 2.29 16.62
C LYS A 107 2.15 1.92 15.46
N ALA A 108 2.55 2.19 14.22
CA ALA A 108 1.80 1.76 13.03
C ALA A 108 1.86 0.23 12.85
N ASP A 109 3.00 -0.40 13.12
CA ASP A 109 3.16 -1.84 13.08
C ASP A 109 2.28 -2.55 14.12
N LEU A 110 2.26 -2.06 15.36
CA LEU A 110 1.38 -2.61 16.40
C LEU A 110 -0.10 -2.48 16.04
N ARG A 111 -0.53 -1.31 15.55
CA ARG A 111 -1.92 -1.13 15.10
C ARG A 111 -2.29 -2.05 13.94
N ALA A 112 -1.37 -2.29 13.03
CA ALA A 112 -1.57 -3.23 11.94
C ALA A 112 -1.73 -4.66 12.46
N ALA A 113 -0.92 -5.08 13.42
CA ALA A 113 -1.00 -6.39 14.06
C ALA A 113 -2.36 -6.60 14.76
N GLU A 114 -2.79 -5.66 15.59
CA GLU A 114 -4.10 -5.67 16.26
C GLU A 114 -5.26 -5.69 15.25
N SER A 115 -5.11 -4.94 14.15
CA SER A 115 -6.15 -4.86 13.12
C SER A 115 -6.26 -6.15 12.32
N CYS A 116 -5.16 -6.89 12.11
CA CYS A 116 -5.18 -8.20 11.45
C CYS A 116 -5.97 -9.24 12.24
N GLU A 117 -5.99 -9.16 13.56
CA GLU A 117 -6.83 -10.03 14.40
C GLU A 117 -8.33 -9.68 14.27
N ARG A 118 -8.64 -8.39 14.13
CA ARG A 118 -10.03 -7.90 14.04
C ARG A 118 -10.64 -8.03 12.65
N PHE A 119 -9.82 -7.99 11.59
CA PHE A 119 -10.25 -8.03 10.20
C PHE A 119 -9.52 -9.15 9.45
N PRO A 120 -9.91 -10.42 9.68
CA PRO A 120 -9.23 -11.59 9.12
C PRO A 120 -9.24 -11.60 7.59
N GLU A 121 -10.27 -11.03 6.93
CA GLU A 121 -10.35 -10.94 5.47
C GLU A 121 -9.25 -10.00 4.92
N LEU A 122 -9.03 -8.86 5.57
CA LEU A 122 -7.96 -7.92 5.20
C LEU A 122 -6.59 -8.55 5.44
N ALA A 123 -6.40 -9.20 6.59
CA ALA A 123 -5.18 -9.92 6.92
C ALA A 123 -4.87 -11.02 5.87
N GLN A 124 -5.89 -11.76 5.43
CA GLN A 124 -5.73 -12.78 4.39
C GLN A 124 -5.35 -12.15 3.04
N ALA A 125 -6.02 -11.07 2.64
CA ALA A 125 -5.69 -10.36 1.40
C ALA A 125 -4.23 -9.84 1.37
N CYS A 126 -3.70 -9.40 2.53
CA CYS A 126 -2.30 -9.03 2.68
C CYS A 126 -1.37 -10.24 2.58
N ARG A 127 -1.69 -11.36 3.22
CA ARG A 127 -0.91 -12.63 3.13
C ARG A 127 -0.87 -13.18 1.70
N ASP A 128 -1.94 -13.01 0.93
CA ASP A 128 -2.01 -13.39 -0.47
C ASP A 128 -1.24 -12.43 -1.40
N GLY A 129 -0.77 -11.31 -0.86
CA GLY A 129 -0.10 -10.25 -1.62
C GLY A 129 -1.05 -9.45 -2.51
N ARG A 130 -2.37 -9.51 -2.27
CA ARG A 130 -3.39 -8.74 -2.99
C ARG A 130 -3.45 -7.29 -2.53
N VAL A 131 -3.19 -7.06 -1.26
CA VAL A 131 -3.22 -5.72 -0.64
C VAL A 131 -1.85 -5.40 -0.07
N ALA A 132 -1.24 -4.32 -0.55
CA ALA A 132 0.02 -3.80 -0.05
C ALA A 132 -0.18 -3.07 1.29
N ARG A 133 0.90 -2.95 2.07
CA ARG A 133 0.89 -2.37 3.41
C ARG A 133 0.36 -0.94 3.45
N ASP A 134 0.77 -0.09 2.54
CA ASP A 134 0.33 1.31 2.45
C ASP A 134 -1.19 1.43 2.26
N LYS A 135 -1.78 0.53 1.47
CA LYS A 135 -3.23 0.47 1.24
C LYS A 135 -3.98 -0.08 2.45
N MET A 136 -3.43 -1.10 3.13
CA MET A 136 -3.95 -1.58 4.40
C MET A 136 -3.97 -0.46 5.44
N ASP A 137 -2.84 0.23 5.62
CA ASP A 137 -2.72 1.34 6.58
C ASP A 137 -3.69 2.49 6.25
N LEU A 138 -3.95 2.74 4.97
CA LEU A 138 -4.94 3.72 4.53
C LEU A 138 -6.36 3.33 4.93
N ILE A 139 -6.76 2.07 4.67
CA ILE A 139 -8.08 1.54 5.05
C ILE A 139 -8.27 1.65 6.58
N LEU A 140 -7.29 1.19 7.35
CA LEU A 140 -7.36 1.21 8.81
C LEU A 140 -7.37 2.62 9.38
N ARG A 141 -6.55 3.53 8.83
CA ARG A 141 -6.49 4.93 9.28
C ARG A 141 -7.81 5.65 9.09
N VAL A 142 -8.49 5.45 7.95
CA VAL A 142 -9.78 6.08 7.67
C VAL A 142 -10.91 5.36 8.43
N GLY A 143 -10.89 4.02 8.42
CA GLY A 143 -11.97 3.20 8.97
C GLY A 143 -12.02 3.16 10.49
N LEU A 144 -10.86 3.27 11.16
CA LEU A 144 -10.77 3.23 12.64
C LEU A 144 -10.69 4.63 13.28
N ARG A 145 -10.96 5.70 12.52
CA ARG A 145 -10.86 7.07 13.03
C ARG A 145 -11.82 7.35 14.18
N ASN A 146 -13.01 6.76 14.15
CA ASN A 146 -14.01 6.86 15.21
C ASN A 146 -14.92 5.62 15.26
N ARG A 147 -15.71 5.51 16.33
CA ARG A 147 -16.58 4.35 16.58
C ARG A 147 -17.65 4.11 15.50
N GLN A 148 -18.13 5.16 14.85
CA GLN A 148 -19.18 5.04 13.83
C GLN A 148 -18.60 4.38 12.57
N ARG A 149 -17.46 4.86 12.07
CA ARG A 149 -16.72 4.28 10.95
C ARG A 149 -16.25 2.85 11.27
N GLU A 150 -15.71 2.66 12.48
CA GLU A 150 -15.25 1.36 12.96
C GLU A 150 -16.35 0.28 12.94
N ARG A 151 -17.58 0.64 13.34
CA ARG A 151 -18.73 -0.28 13.30
C ARG A 151 -19.22 -0.56 11.88
N ALA A 152 -19.08 0.39 10.99
CA ALA A 152 -19.52 0.26 9.60
C ALA A 152 -18.48 -0.48 8.72
N LEU A 153 -17.19 -0.36 9.04
CA LEU A 153 -16.07 -0.87 8.24
C LEU A 153 -16.21 -2.34 7.81
N PRO A 154 -16.60 -3.31 8.68
CA PRO A 154 -16.71 -4.71 8.30
C PRO A 154 -17.66 -4.96 7.14
N ARG A 155 -18.73 -4.18 7.02
CA ARG A 155 -19.71 -4.33 5.93
C ARG A 155 -19.15 -3.97 4.55
N PHE A 156 -18.13 -3.13 4.51
CA PHE A 156 -17.50 -2.61 3.28
C PHE A 156 -16.11 -3.19 3.04
N MET A 157 -15.61 -4.04 3.96
CA MET A 157 -14.24 -4.53 3.93
C MET A 157 -13.88 -5.21 2.61
N ASN A 158 -14.73 -6.10 2.09
CA ASN A 158 -14.48 -6.78 0.82
C ASN A 158 -14.41 -5.81 -0.36
N ILE A 159 -15.26 -4.78 -0.39
CA ILE A 159 -15.23 -3.73 -1.43
C ILE A 159 -13.89 -2.98 -1.39
N PHE A 160 -13.41 -2.63 -0.20
CA PHE A 160 -12.13 -1.95 -0.06
C PHE A 160 -10.93 -2.85 -0.38
N ILE A 161 -11.00 -4.15 -0.06
CA ILE A 161 -9.99 -5.13 -0.45
C ILE A 161 -9.91 -5.25 -1.98
N ASP A 162 -11.04 -5.38 -2.67
CA ASP A 162 -11.08 -5.53 -4.11
C ASP A 162 -10.61 -4.24 -4.81
N LEU A 163 -10.99 -3.09 -4.29
CA LEU A 163 -10.50 -1.80 -4.78
C LEU A 163 -9.00 -1.63 -4.52
N ALA A 164 -8.51 -2.03 -3.34
CA ALA A 164 -7.10 -1.99 -3.01
C ALA A 164 -6.26 -2.91 -3.92
N ALA A 165 -6.82 -4.07 -4.30
CA ALA A 165 -6.15 -5.01 -5.19
C ALA A 165 -6.07 -4.53 -6.65
N SER A 166 -7.08 -3.78 -7.13
CA SER A 166 -7.25 -3.46 -8.54
C SER A 166 -6.97 -2.00 -8.91
N ALA A 167 -6.98 -1.07 -7.94
CA ALA A 167 -6.90 0.36 -8.21
C ALA A 167 -5.66 1.03 -7.56
N PRO A 168 -5.19 2.16 -8.08
CA PRO A 168 -4.17 3.00 -7.44
C PRO A 168 -4.59 3.49 -6.05
N THR A 169 -3.62 3.75 -5.17
CA THR A 169 -3.86 4.25 -3.80
C THR A 169 -4.67 5.56 -3.77
N SER A 170 -4.54 6.41 -4.80
CA SER A 170 -5.33 7.64 -4.93
C SER A 170 -6.84 7.39 -5.12
N GLN A 171 -7.20 6.37 -5.89
CA GLN A 171 -8.61 5.98 -6.09
C GLN A 171 -9.19 5.33 -4.84
N LEU A 172 -8.43 4.45 -4.18
CA LEU A 172 -8.81 3.87 -2.89
C LEU A 172 -9.04 4.97 -1.84
N ARG A 173 -8.14 5.96 -1.77
CA ARG A 173 -8.29 7.11 -0.88
C ARG A 173 -9.60 7.85 -1.13
N LYS A 174 -9.89 8.18 -2.38
CA LYS A 174 -11.12 8.89 -2.76
C LYS A 174 -12.37 8.09 -2.39
N ALA A 175 -12.37 6.78 -2.62
CA ALA A 175 -13.49 5.91 -2.24
C ALA A 175 -13.70 5.85 -0.73
N LEU A 176 -12.61 5.75 0.05
CA LEU A 176 -12.64 5.77 1.52
C LEU A 176 -13.12 7.12 2.06
N GLU A 177 -12.74 8.24 1.45
CA GLU A 177 -13.21 9.57 1.82
C GLU A 177 -14.72 9.70 1.56
N LEU A 178 -15.20 9.31 0.37
CA LEU A 178 -16.63 9.34 0.05
C LEU A 178 -17.45 8.44 1.00
N TRP A 179 -16.95 7.25 1.30
CA TRP A 179 -17.57 6.36 2.27
C TRP A 179 -17.60 6.98 3.67
N ALA A 180 -16.50 7.60 4.10
CA ALA A 180 -16.39 8.24 5.40
C ALA A 180 -17.37 9.42 5.53
N ASP A 181 -17.53 10.21 4.46
CA ASP A 181 -18.49 11.33 4.38
C ASP A 181 -19.95 10.84 4.53
N GLN A 182 -20.26 9.67 3.95
CA GLN A 182 -21.61 9.08 4.05
C GLN A 182 -21.89 8.48 5.43
N ILE A 183 -20.89 7.80 6.03
CA ILE A 183 -21.07 7.13 7.31
C ILE A 183 -21.04 8.12 8.48
N ASP A 184 -20.23 9.18 8.37
CA ASP A 184 -19.99 10.12 9.47
C ASP A 184 -19.84 11.55 8.96
N PRO A 185 -20.93 12.15 8.49
CA PRO A 185 -20.92 13.51 7.95
C PRO A 185 -20.55 14.56 9.01
N VAL A 186 -20.80 14.30 10.28
CA VAL A 186 -20.53 15.28 11.36
C VAL A 186 -19.03 15.43 11.60
N THR A 187 -18.29 14.32 11.65
CA THR A 187 -16.81 14.40 11.80
C THR A 187 -16.18 14.98 10.54
N THR A 188 -16.70 14.66 9.36
CA THR A 188 -16.20 15.25 8.12
C THR A 188 -16.40 16.76 8.09
N ALA A 189 -17.56 17.26 8.49
CA ALA A 189 -17.83 18.70 8.58
C ALA A 189 -16.88 19.38 9.60
N ARG A 190 -16.66 18.77 10.77
CA ARG A 190 -15.69 19.27 11.77
C ARG A 190 -14.26 19.29 11.23
N ASP A 191 -13.86 18.27 10.52
CA ASP A 191 -12.53 18.21 9.90
C ASP A 191 -12.34 19.31 8.85
N GLU A 192 -13.39 19.66 8.09
CA GLU A 192 -13.39 20.79 7.16
C GLU A 192 -13.31 22.13 7.89
N ASP A 193 -14.06 22.30 8.98
CA ASP A 193 -14.00 23.50 9.84
C ASP A 193 -12.61 23.64 10.47
N ASP A 194 -12.07 22.58 11.07
CA ASP A 194 -10.72 22.57 11.64
C ASP A 194 -9.64 22.86 10.57
N ALA A 195 -9.80 22.35 9.38
CA ALA A 195 -8.92 22.65 8.24
C ALA A 195 -9.06 24.12 7.80
N HIS A 196 -10.27 24.69 7.89
CA HIS A 196 -10.50 26.09 7.62
C HIS A 196 -9.79 27.01 8.62
N TYR A 197 -9.82 26.68 9.93
CA TYR A 197 -9.10 27.44 10.95
C TYR A 197 -7.59 27.30 10.88
N ARG A 198 -7.05 26.17 10.40
CA ARG A 198 -5.61 25.92 10.23
C ARG A 198 -5.06 26.39 8.90
N ARG A 199 -5.88 27.05 8.07
CA ARG A 199 -5.42 27.57 6.79
C ARG A 199 -4.32 28.62 6.99
N GLU A 200 -3.26 28.45 6.24
CA GLU A 200 -2.13 29.37 6.21
C GLU A 200 -1.50 29.39 4.83
N LEU A 201 -0.89 30.50 4.47
CA LEU A 201 -0.12 30.64 3.26
C LEU A 201 1.12 31.47 3.57
N HIS A 202 2.27 30.85 3.42
CA HIS A 202 3.55 31.50 3.53
C HIS A 202 4.11 31.75 2.12
N VAL A 203 4.47 33.00 1.88
CA VAL A 203 5.10 33.41 0.62
C VAL A 203 6.49 33.93 0.97
N VAL A 204 7.52 33.23 0.49
CA VAL A 204 8.92 33.60 0.74
C VAL A 204 9.57 33.92 -0.59
N GLN A 205 10.10 35.14 -0.70
CA GLN A 205 10.91 35.54 -1.84
C GLN A 205 12.35 35.03 -1.65
N LEU A 206 12.82 34.23 -2.59
CA LEU A 206 14.19 33.73 -2.68
C LEU A 206 14.95 34.56 -3.71
N ALA A 207 16.30 34.44 -3.75
CA ALA A 207 17.12 35.14 -4.70
C ALA A 207 16.80 34.77 -6.16
N ASP A 208 16.36 33.56 -6.40
CA ASP A 208 16.09 32.95 -7.70
C ASP A 208 14.60 32.68 -7.98
N GLY A 209 13.69 33.10 -7.06
CA GLY A 209 12.28 32.87 -7.25
C GLY A 209 11.40 33.14 -6.03
N VAL A 210 10.20 32.61 -6.05
CA VAL A 210 9.22 32.70 -4.95
C VAL A 210 8.80 31.30 -4.51
N LYS A 211 8.97 31.00 -3.24
CA LYS A 211 8.44 29.77 -2.62
C LYS A 211 7.09 30.07 -1.99
N LEU A 212 6.10 29.25 -2.36
CA LEU A 212 4.78 29.22 -1.76
C LEU A 212 4.65 27.94 -0.93
N ASP A 213 4.27 28.07 0.34
CA ASP A 213 4.01 26.97 1.25
C ASP A 213 2.74 27.29 2.04
N GLY A 214 1.79 26.36 2.07
CA GLY A 214 0.53 26.65 2.73
C GLY A 214 -0.37 25.45 2.91
N PHE A 215 -1.31 25.57 3.82
CA PHE A 215 -2.36 24.60 4.10
C PHE A 215 -3.74 25.22 3.86
N PHE A 216 -4.57 24.52 3.09
CA PHE A 216 -5.94 24.90 2.78
C PHE A 216 -6.88 23.72 3.08
N GLY A 217 -8.09 23.99 3.53
CA GLY A 217 -9.15 23.00 3.63
C GLY A 217 -9.49 22.42 2.24
N LYS A 218 -10.14 21.24 2.20
CA LYS A 218 -10.39 20.46 0.99
C LYS A 218 -11.01 21.29 -0.15
N THR A 219 -12.08 22.03 0.16
CA THR A 219 -12.82 22.84 -0.82
C THR A 219 -11.98 24.00 -1.37
N GLN A 220 -11.33 24.75 -0.50
CA GLN A 220 -10.47 25.86 -0.90
C GLN A 220 -9.19 25.38 -1.59
N GLY A 221 -8.59 24.28 -1.12
CA GLY A 221 -7.44 23.66 -1.75
C GLY A 221 -7.71 23.24 -3.19
N MET A 222 -8.90 22.69 -3.49
CA MET A 222 -9.29 22.38 -4.87
C MET A 222 -9.41 23.64 -5.74
N GLN A 223 -9.93 24.75 -5.21
CA GLN A 223 -10.02 26.01 -5.94
C GLN A 223 -8.62 26.59 -6.23
N VAL A 224 -7.73 26.58 -5.24
CA VAL A 224 -6.33 27.04 -5.40
C VAL A 224 -5.60 26.18 -6.43
N MET A 225 -5.72 24.85 -6.35
CA MET A 225 -5.13 23.93 -7.31
C MET A 225 -5.69 24.12 -8.72
N ALA A 226 -6.97 24.34 -8.87
CA ALA A 226 -7.59 24.61 -10.17
C ALA A 226 -7.08 25.94 -10.77
N ALA A 227 -6.94 26.99 -9.96
CA ALA A 227 -6.43 28.27 -10.39
C ALA A 227 -4.93 28.17 -10.82
N LEU A 228 -4.10 27.48 -10.03
CA LEU A 228 -2.69 27.27 -10.36
C LEU A 228 -2.51 26.43 -11.63
N ASN A 229 -3.24 25.33 -11.76
CA ASN A 229 -3.22 24.49 -12.96
C ASN A 229 -3.71 25.25 -14.20
N GLY A 230 -4.74 26.10 -14.06
CA GLY A 230 -5.22 26.99 -15.13
C GLY A 230 -4.17 28.00 -15.58
N ALA A 231 -3.47 28.62 -14.62
CA ALA A 231 -2.39 29.58 -14.91
C ALA A 231 -1.21 28.89 -15.61
N LEU A 232 -0.78 27.74 -15.13
CA LEU A 232 0.29 26.95 -15.75
C LEU A 232 -0.09 26.52 -17.18
N ALA A 233 -1.29 25.99 -17.38
CA ALA A 233 -1.75 25.60 -18.71
C ALA A 233 -1.83 26.79 -19.70
N LYS A 234 -2.14 28.00 -19.22
CA LYS A 234 -2.09 29.22 -20.03
C LYS A 234 -0.65 29.56 -20.40
N GLN A 235 0.25 29.58 -19.44
CA GLN A 235 1.67 29.87 -19.67
C GLN A 235 2.32 28.91 -20.68
N TRP A 236 2.03 27.63 -20.57
CA TRP A 236 2.50 26.61 -21.53
C TRP A 236 2.02 26.88 -22.96
N ARG A 237 0.74 27.24 -23.12
CA ARG A 237 0.18 27.58 -24.43
C ARG A 237 0.81 28.82 -25.03
N ASP A 238 1.06 29.83 -24.21
CA ASP A 238 1.67 31.09 -24.63
C ASP A 238 3.14 30.88 -25.04
N GLN A 239 3.89 30.05 -24.33
CA GLN A 239 5.27 29.66 -24.69
C GLN A 239 5.32 28.88 -26.02
N GLN A 240 4.39 27.94 -26.26
CA GLN A 240 4.32 27.20 -27.52
C GLN A 240 3.98 28.10 -28.70
N ARG A 241 3.13 29.11 -28.53
CA ARG A 241 2.83 30.09 -29.56
C ARG A 241 4.00 31.02 -29.84
N GLY A 242 4.77 31.40 -28.82
CA GLY A 242 5.97 32.26 -28.99
C GLY A 242 7.12 31.56 -29.70
N SER A 243 7.28 30.25 -29.53
CA SER A 243 8.31 29.45 -30.21
C SER A 243 7.99 29.06 -31.65
N GLY A 244 6.73 29.21 -32.08
CA GLY A 244 6.30 28.89 -33.46
C GLY A 244 6.42 30.01 -34.48
N VAL A 245 6.79 31.24 -34.07
CA VAL A 245 6.88 32.43 -34.98
C VAL A 245 8.28 32.64 -35.58
N GLY A 246 9.27 31.81 -35.23
CA GLY A 246 10.68 32.00 -35.64
C GLY A 246 11.18 31.17 -36.83
N GLN A 247 10.34 30.43 -37.54
CA GLN A 247 10.77 29.62 -38.72
C GLN A 247 9.90 29.85 -39.94
N GLY A 248 9.95 31.04 -40.49
CA GLY A 248 9.20 31.33 -41.70
C GLY A 248 9.51 32.65 -42.36
N GLU A 249 10.81 33.00 -42.53
CA GLU A 249 11.21 34.03 -43.48
C GLU A 249 12.70 33.86 -43.82
N GLY A 250 12.94 33.34 -45.02
CA GLY A 250 14.30 33.29 -45.55
C GLY A 250 14.48 32.22 -46.61
N ASP A 251 13.82 32.30 -47.74
CA ASP A 251 14.46 32.09 -49.03
C ASP A 251 13.54 32.51 -50.17
N GLY A 252 13.88 33.61 -50.76
CA GLY A 252 13.29 34.19 -51.99
C GLY A 252 14.30 35.06 -52.69
N GLY A 253 15.47 34.49 -53.01
CA GLY A 253 16.48 35.11 -53.83
C GLY A 253 16.41 34.67 -55.26
N ALA A 254 15.66 35.38 -56.07
CA ALA A 254 15.67 35.28 -57.53
C ALA A 254 17.06 35.66 -58.07
N GLY A 255 17.65 34.77 -58.82
CA GLY A 255 18.78 35.05 -59.71
C GLY A 255 18.31 35.00 -61.11
N ASP A 256 18.07 36.17 -61.69
CA ASP A 256 17.87 36.33 -63.09
C ASP A 256 19.09 37.04 -63.71
N GLY A 257 19.53 36.65 -64.87
CA GLY A 257 20.34 37.58 -65.67
C GLY A 257 21.42 37.04 -66.52
N ALA A 258 21.11 36.89 -67.81
CA ALA A 258 21.93 36.97 -69.02
C ALA A 258 22.93 35.84 -69.31
#